data_a0747b8223283f48208370d95a1115cf
#
_entry.id   a0747b8223283f48208370d95a1115cf
#
_cell.length_a   1.000
_cell.length_b   1.000
_cell.length_c   1.000
_cell.angle_alpha   90.00
_cell.angle_beta   90.00
_cell.angle_gamma   90.00
#
_symmetry.space_group_name_H-M   'P 1'
#
loop_
_entity.id
_entity.type
_entity.pdbx_description
1 polymer ?
#
loop_
_entity_poly.entity_id
_entity_poly.type
_entity_poly.pdbx_seq_one_letter_code
_entity_poly.pdbx_strand_id
1 'polypeptide(L)'
;MALEEYAGDMNMCCRCSLCKFIPLQMVKGYEHANVCPSISRYNFHYYSGGGRLNMGVQGLDKGFTYTPRYLDSVYNCQMCGACDVSCKFGMDMEVLRPVQELRSKAVQDGHAHPALEKVVARMRKTGTMVAGKGKRGAWAEGLGLTDATKQKVDVLYHVGCLTSYDEDMQKVAKATAAVLKKAGVKF
;
A
#
# COMPACT_ATOMS: atom_id res chain seq x y z
N MET A 1 5.33 6.87 -13.75
CA MET A 1 5.35 5.65 -14.58
C MET A 1 3.93 5.44 -15.04
N ALA A 2 3.73 5.04 -16.25
CA ALA A 2 2.39 4.86 -16.81
C ALA A 2 2.09 3.36 -16.97
N LEU A 3 0.82 2.98 -16.93
CA LEU A 3 0.39 1.58 -17.02
C LEU A 3 0.90 0.89 -18.30
N GLU A 4 1.06 1.66 -19.37
CA GLU A 4 1.55 1.23 -20.67
C GLU A 4 2.96 0.63 -20.62
N GLU A 5 3.81 1.08 -19.68
CA GLU A 5 5.16 0.55 -19.48
C GLU A 5 5.15 -0.93 -19.08
N TYR A 6 4.06 -1.37 -18.46
CA TYR A 6 3.85 -2.75 -18.02
C TYR A 6 3.00 -3.60 -18.96
N ALA A 7 2.73 -3.12 -20.17
CA ALA A 7 1.94 -3.88 -21.14
C ALA A 7 2.55 -5.27 -21.44
N GLY A 8 3.87 -5.37 -21.52
CA GLY A 8 4.60 -6.63 -21.68
C GLY A 8 4.32 -7.60 -20.54
N ASP A 9 4.56 -7.19 -19.30
CA ASP A 9 4.31 -8.00 -18.10
C ASP A 9 2.85 -8.46 -18.02
N MET A 10 1.92 -7.55 -18.26
CA MET A 10 0.50 -7.88 -18.21
C MET A 10 0.09 -8.92 -19.26
N ASN A 11 0.66 -8.83 -20.47
CA ASN A 11 0.41 -9.79 -21.55
C ASN A 11 1.07 -11.16 -21.31
N MET A 12 2.18 -11.22 -20.58
CA MET A 12 2.84 -12.48 -20.21
C MET A 12 2.01 -13.34 -19.25
N CYS A 13 0.97 -12.79 -18.62
CA CYS A 13 0.15 -13.50 -17.65
C CYS A 13 -0.59 -14.69 -18.30
N CYS A 14 -0.06 -15.90 -18.15
CA CYS A 14 -0.63 -17.14 -18.66
C CYS A 14 -1.77 -17.71 -17.80
N ARG A 15 -2.25 -17.00 -16.78
CA ARG A 15 -3.34 -17.39 -15.86
C ARG A 15 -3.07 -18.69 -15.07
N CYS A 16 -1.81 -18.99 -14.79
CA CYS A 16 -1.38 -20.20 -14.07
C CYS A 16 -1.86 -20.31 -12.62
N SER A 17 -2.42 -19.20 -12.06
CA SER A 17 -2.93 -19.09 -10.69
C SER A 17 -1.90 -19.03 -9.57
N LEU A 18 -0.60 -18.96 -9.83
CA LEU A 18 0.43 -18.74 -8.79
C LEU A 18 0.20 -17.48 -7.95
N CYS A 19 -0.47 -16.49 -8.49
CA CYS A 19 -0.88 -15.28 -7.75
C CYS A 19 -2.00 -15.54 -6.71
N LYS A 20 -2.59 -16.72 -6.68
CA LYS A 20 -3.67 -17.10 -5.75
C LYS A 20 -3.18 -17.98 -4.63
N PHE A 21 -2.29 -18.93 -4.92
CA PHE A 21 -1.83 -19.93 -3.97
C PHE A 21 -0.36 -20.29 -4.22
N ILE A 22 0.31 -20.74 -3.17
CA ILE A 22 1.62 -21.36 -3.24
C ILE A 22 1.42 -22.82 -3.66
N PRO A 23 2.20 -23.36 -4.62
CA PRO A 23 2.15 -24.79 -4.96
C PRO A 23 2.28 -25.66 -3.72
N LEU A 24 1.43 -26.67 -3.60
CA LEU A 24 1.36 -27.53 -2.39
C LEU A 24 2.65 -28.28 -2.09
N GLN A 25 3.49 -28.48 -3.11
CA GLN A 25 4.82 -29.07 -2.97
C GLN A 25 5.78 -28.20 -2.16
N MET A 26 5.48 -26.88 -2.05
CA MET A 26 6.35 -25.90 -1.41
C MET A 26 5.89 -25.56 0.02
N VAL A 27 4.72 -26.01 0.44
CA VAL A 27 4.13 -25.72 1.78
C VAL A 27 3.62 -26.98 2.46
N LYS A 28 3.66 -26.98 3.79
CA LYS A 28 3.07 -28.06 4.60
C LYS A 28 1.58 -27.75 4.85
N GLY A 29 0.72 -28.46 4.12
CA GLY A 29 -0.72 -28.39 4.31
C GLY A 29 -1.44 -27.29 3.53
N TYR A 30 -2.73 -27.49 3.31
CA TYR A 30 -3.59 -26.63 2.48
C TYR A 30 -3.89 -25.29 3.14
N GLU A 31 -3.94 -25.21 4.45
CA GLU A 31 -4.32 -24.01 5.21
C GLU A 31 -3.38 -22.81 4.98
N HIS A 32 -2.13 -23.07 4.60
CA HIS A 32 -1.13 -22.03 4.33
C HIS A 32 -0.88 -21.79 2.83
N ALA A 33 -1.61 -22.49 1.95
CA ALA A 33 -1.39 -22.39 0.51
C ALA A 33 -1.96 -21.09 -0.10
N ASN A 34 -2.97 -20.48 0.50
CA ASN A 34 -3.59 -19.27 -0.03
C ASN A 34 -2.69 -18.05 0.17
N VAL A 35 -2.31 -17.42 -0.94
CA VAL A 35 -1.43 -16.24 -0.96
C VAL A 35 -2.23 -14.95 -0.95
N CYS A 36 -3.31 -14.89 -1.71
CA CYS A 36 -4.04 -13.66 -1.96
C CYS A 36 -5.24 -13.48 -1.00
N PRO A 37 -5.23 -12.47 -0.10
CA PRO A 37 -6.36 -12.21 0.79
C PRO A 37 -7.69 -11.94 0.04
N SER A 38 -7.62 -11.29 -1.12
CA SER A 38 -8.79 -11.04 -1.95
C SER A 38 -9.38 -12.34 -2.52
N ILE A 39 -8.53 -13.30 -2.88
CA ILE A 39 -8.99 -14.63 -3.33
C ILE A 39 -9.58 -15.42 -2.15
N SER A 40 -8.97 -15.37 -0.99
CA SER A 40 -9.54 -16.01 0.21
C SER A 40 -10.92 -15.47 0.57
N ARG A 41 -11.17 -14.17 0.31
CA ARG A 41 -12.46 -13.52 0.56
C ARG A 41 -13.51 -13.80 -0.51
N TYR A 42 -13.14 -13.66 -1.80
CA TYR A 42 -14.10 -13.62 -2.91
C TYR A 42 -14.13 -14.90 -3.75
N ASN A 43 -13.10 -15.74 -3.64
CA ASN A 43 -12.90 -16.98 -4.38
C ASN A 43 -13.16 -16.87 -5.90
N PHE A 44 -12.78 -15.76 -6.50
CA PHE A 44 -12.98 -15.49 -7.91
C PHE A 44 -11.75 -14.85 -8.54
N HIS A 45 -11.31 -15.38 -9.70
CA HIS A 45 -10.05 -14.99 -10.36
C HIS A 45 -9.92 -13.48 -10.60
N TYR A 46 -11.01 -12.80 -10.86
CA TYR A 46 -11.07 -11.35 -11.07
C TYR A 46 -10.40 -10.54 -9.95
N TYR A 47 -10.41 -11.06 -8.72
CA TYR A 47 -9.78 -10.43 -7.55
C TYR A 47 -8.33 -10.87 -7.31
N SER A 48 -7.74 -11.67 -8.22
CA SER A 48 -6.32 -12.05 -8.14
C SER A 48 -5.39 -11.03 -8.81
N GLY A 49 -4.08 -11.17 -8.62
CA GLY A 49 -3.08 -10.41 -9.38
C GLY A 49 -3.30 -10.57 -10.88
N GLY A 50 -3.33 -11.82 -11.37
CA GLY A 50 -3.55 -12.10 -12.80
C GLY A 50 -4.89 -11.61 -13.34
N GLY A 51 -5.96 -11.64 -12.53
CA GLY A 51 -7.25 -11.04 -12.91
C GLY A 51 -7.13 -9.54 -13.15
N ARG A 52 -6.42 -8.83 -12.28
CA ARG A 52 -6.16 -7.39 -12.42
C ARG A 52 -5.24 -7.06 -13.59
N LEU A 53 -4.22 -7.89 -13.88
CA LEU A 53 -3.40 -7.73 -15.09
C LEU A 53 -4.26 -7.83 -16.36
N ASN A 54 -5.17 -8.81 -16.43
CA ASN A 54 -6.09 -8.92 -17.56
C ASN A 54 -7.00 -7.69 -17.71
N MET A 55 -7.44 -7.08 -16.60
CA MET A 55 -8.18 -5.82 -16.64
C MET A 55 -7.34 -4.69 -17.23
N GLY A 56 -6.05 -4.64 -16.90
CA GLY A 56 -5.10 -3.70 -17.48
C GLY A 56 -4.93 -3.88 -18.98
N VAL A 57 -4.69 -5.11 -19.43
CA VAL A 57 -4.59 -5.44 -20.87
C VAL A 57 -5.84 -4.99 -21.62
N GLN A 58 -7.04 -5.37 -21.13
CA GLN A 58 -8.30 -4.98 -21.78
C GLN A 58 -8.49 -3.46 -21.79
N GLY A 59 -8.11 -2.78 -20.70
CA GLY A 59 -8.21 -1.33 -20.61
C GLY A 59 -7.29 -0.60 -21.60
N LEU A 60 -6.07 -1.11 -21.78
CA LEU A 60 -5.12 -0.54 -22.75
C LEU A 60 -5.56 -0.80 -24.20
N ASP A 61 -6.15 -1.96 -24.48
CA ASP A 61 -6.58 -2.34 -25.83
C ASP A 61 -7.88 -1.65 -26.27
N LYS A 62 -8.88 -1.60 -25.36
CA LYS A 62 -10.26 -1.19 -25.70
C LYS A 62 -10.75 0.07 -24.96
N GLY A 63 -9.90 0.67 -24.15
CA GLY A 63 -10.28 1.75 -23.24
C GLY A 63 -10.84 1.25 -21.92
N PHE A 64 -10.70 2.09 -20.88
CA PHE A 64 -11.13 1.76 -19.52
C PHE A 64 -12.62 2.05 -19.33
N THR A 65 -13.37 1.06 -18.83
CA THR A 65 -14.76 1.22 -18.39
C THR A 65 -14.83 0.99 -16.88
N TYR A 66 -14.97 2.06 -16.13
CA TYR A 66 -14.95 2.04 -14.66
C TYR A 66 -16.33 1.67 -14.09
N THR A 67 -16.73 0.41 -14.25
CA THR A 67 -17.93 -0.11 -13.58
C THR A 67 -17.70 -0.22 -12.07
N PRO A 68 -18.76 -0.21 -11.22
CA PRO A 68 -18.61 -0.44 -9.78
C PRO A 68 -17.84 -1.73 -9.47
N ARG A 69 -18.06 -2.79 -10.24
CA ARG A 69 -17.34 -4.07 -10.07
C ARG A 69 -15.87 -3.99 -10.48
N TYR A 70 -15.53 -3.19 -11.49
CA TYR A 70 -14.14 -2.92 -11.86
C TYR A 70 -13.39 -2.24 -10.71
N LEU A 71 -13.97 -1.16 -10.20
CA LEU A 71 -13.38 -0.39 -9.08
C LEU A 71 -13.29 -1.24 -7.80
N ASP A 72 -14.32 -2.04 -7.52
CA ASP A 72 -14.31 -2.97 -6.40
C ASP A 72 -13.12 -3.94 -6.49
N SER A 73 -12.86 -4.56 -7.64
CA SER A 73 -11.69 -5.43 -7.80
C SER A 73 -10.37 -4.69 -7.58
N VAL A 74 -10.23 -3.51 -8.18
CA VAL A 74 -8.99 -2.72 -8.12
C VAL A 74 -8.70 -2.25 -6.68
N TYR A 75 -9.71 -1.76 -5.96
CA TYR A 75 -9.54 -1.22 -4.62
C TYR A 75 -9.51 -2.28 -3.51
N ASN A 76 -10.08 -3.46 -3.71
CA ASN A 76 -9.99 -4.57 -2.76
C ASN A 76 -8.64 -5.32 -2.79
N CYS A 77 -7.67 -4.90 -3.58
CA CYS A 77 -6.31 -5.41 -3.49
C CYS A 77 -5.63 -4.85 -2.23
N GLN A 78 -5.04 -5.70 -1.39
CA GLN A 78 -4.30 -5.28 -0.21
C GLN A 78 -2.91 -4.70 -0.53
N MET A 79 -2.48 -4.74 -1.78
CA MET A 79 -1.14 -4.32 -2.24
C MET A 79 -0.01 -5.01 -1.47
N CYS A 80 -0.22 -6.24 -0.99
CA CYS A 80 0.71 -6.98 -0.15
C CYS A 80 1.94 -7.54 -0.90
N GLY A 81 1.92 -7.57 -2.25
CA GLY A 81 3.03 -8.03 -3.07
C GLY A 81 3.20 -9.55 -3.19
N ALA A 82 2.41 -10.36 -2.49
CA ALA A 82 2.60 -11.82 -2.51
C ALA A 82 2.47 -12.43 -3.91
N CYS A 83 1.54 -11.93 -4.74
CA CYS A 83 1.42 -12.34 -6.14
C CYS A 83 2.65 -11.95 -6.98
N ASP A 84 3.27 -10.82 -6.66
CA ASP A 84 4.45 -10.31 -7.35
C ASP A 84 5.66 -11.21 -7.12
N VAL A 85 5.89 -11.61 -5.85
CA VAL A 85 6.96 -12.55 -5.49
C VAL A 85 6.81 -13.87 -6.26
N SER A 86 5.59 -14.43 -6.31
CA SER A 86 5.31 -15.67 -7.02
C SER A 86 5.56 -15.56 -8.52
N CYS A 87 5.14 -14.46 -9.13
CA CYS A 87 5.32 -14.23 -10.58
C CYS A 87 6.76 -13.89 -10.96
N LYS A 88 7.48 -13.12 -10.14
CA LYS A 88 8.91 -12.88 -10.34
C LYS A 88 9.71 -14.17 -10.30
N PHE A 89 9.41 -15.04 -9.33
CA PHE A 89 10.06 -16.34 -9.24
C PHE A 89 9.75 -17.26 -10.44
N GLY A 90 8.47 -17.32 -10.85
CA GLY A 90 8.03 -18.28 -11.87
C GLY A 90 8.12 -17.79 -13.31
N MET A 91 8.03 -16.49 -13.55
CA MET A 91 7.84 -15.90 -14.89
C MET A 91 8.70 -14.65 -15.15
N ASP A 92 9.49 -14.22 -14.17
CA ASP A 92 10.28 -12.97 -14.22
C ASP A 92 9.46 -11.75 -14.66
N MET A 93 8.24 -11.62 -14.10
CA MET A 93 7.29 -10.56 -14.48
C MET A 93 6.79 -9.75 -13.27
N GLU A 94 6.51 -8.47 -13.50
CA GLU A 94 5.93 -7.56 -12.51
C GLU A 94 4.42 -7.73 -12.41
N VAL A 95 3.89 -7.79 -11.19
CA VAL A 95 2.45 -7.82 -10.94
C VAL A 95 2.00 -6.67 -10.05
N LEU A 96 2.76 -6.37 -9.00
CA LEU A 96 2.36 -5.34 -8.03
C LEU A 96 2.35 -3.94 -8.65
N ARG A 97 3.37 -3.63 -9.44
CA ARG A 97 3.49 -2.31 -10.10
C ARG A 97 2.34 -2.05 -11.08
N PRO A 98 2.04 -2.93 -12.06
CA PRO A 98 0.87 -2.71 -12.92
C PRO A 98 -0.46 -2.62 -12.14
N VAL A 99 -0.64 -3.39 -11.04
CA VAL A 99 -1.83 -3.24 -10.18
C VAL A 99 -1.87 -1.87 -9.49
N GLN A 100 -0.72 -1.32 -9.08
CA GLN A 100 -0.63 0.03 -8.56
C GLN A 100 -0.99 1.08 -9.62
N GLU A 101 -0.47 0.92 -10.84
CA GLU A 101 -0.77 1.83 -11.95
C GLU A 101 -2.23 1.78 -12.38
N LEU A 102 -2.92 0.63 -12.28
CA LEU A 102 -4.38 0.57 -12.44
C LEU A 102 -5.14 1.47 -11.46
N ARG A 103 -4.67 1.56 -10.21
CA ARG A 103 -5.25 2.51 -9.24
C ARG A 103 -4.95 3.96 -9.59
N SER A 104 -3.70 4.22 -9.97
CA SER A 104 -3.26 5.55 -10.39
C SER A 104 -4.09 6.03 -11.58
N LYS A 105 -4.28 5.15 -12.57
CA LYS A 105 -5.11 5.43 -13.76
C LYS A 105 -6.56 5.70 -13.39
N ALA A 106 -7.16 4.89 -12.53
CA ALA A 106 -8.54 5.13 -12.06
C ALA A 106 -8.68 6.49 -11.37
N VAL A 107 -7.71 6.90 -10.54
CA VAL A 107 -7.71 8.21 -9.89
C VAL A 107 -7.54 9.34 -10.91
N GLN A 108 -6.63 9.21 -11.88
CA GLN A 108 -6.40 10.19 -12.94
C GLN A 108 -7.65 10.40 -13.79
N ASP A 109 -8.39 9.33 -14.04
CA ASP A 109 -9.64 9.37 -14.81
C ASP A 109 -10.87 9.77 -13.96
N GLY A 110 -10.67 10.23 -12.71
CA GLY A 110 -11.73 10.76 -11.85
C GLY A 110 -12.49 9.72 -11.02
N HIS A 111 -11.99 8.48 -10.95
CA HIS A 111 -12.64 7.36 -10.24
C HIS A 111 -11.90 6.97 -8.95
N ALA A 112 -11.54 7.96 -8.13
CA ALA A 112 -10.95 7.71 -6.81
C ALA A 112 -11.95 6.99 -5.87
N HIS A 113 -11.42 6.18 -4.95
CA HIS A 113 -12.27 5.54 -3.94
C HIS A 113 -12.86 6.59 -2.98
N PRO A 114 -14.18 6.61 -2.72
CA PRO A 114 -14.83 7.67 -1.92
C PRO A 114 -14.25 7.89 -0.52
N ALA A 115 -13.75 6.82 0.13
CA ALA A 115 -13.08 6.93 1.42
C ALA A 115 -11.73 7.66 1.30
N LEU A 116 -10.99 7.50 0.18
CA LEU A 116 -9.73 8.21 -0.07
C LEU A 116 -9.97 9.68 -0.35
N GLU A 117 -11.04 10.05 -1.04
CA GLU A 117 -11.40 11.45 -1.28
C GLU A 117 -11.57 12.22 0.03
N LYS A 118 -12.24 11.62 1.03
CA LYS A 118 -12.39 12.21 2.36
C LYS A 118 -11.05 12.41 3.07
N VAL A 119 -10.14 11.46 2.94
CA VAL A 119 -8.78 11.55 3.52
C VAL A 119 -7.98 12.64 2.82
N VAL A 120 -8.00 12.68 1.49
CA VAL A 120 -7.30 13.70 0.70
C VAL A 120 -7.82 15.11 1.00
N ALA A 121 -9.15 15.28 1.07
CA ALA A 121 -9.76 16.57 1.44
C ALA A 121 -9.31 17.01 2.84
N ARG A 122 -9.25 16.10 3.81
CA ARG A 122 -8.72 16.39 5.15
C ARG A 122 -7.24 16.77 5.10
N MET A 123 -6.42 16.00 4.39
CA MET A 123 -4.98 16.31 4.26
C MET A 123 -4.74 17.70 3.66
N ARG A 124 -5.48 18.08 2.63
CA ARG A 124 -5.40 19.42 2.02
C ARG A 124 -5.78 20.52 3.02
N LYS A 125 -6.77 20.27 3.87
CA LYS A 125 -7.27 21.26 4.86
C LYS A 125 -6.39 21.33 6.11
N THR A 126 -5.88 20.22 6.62
CA THR A 126 -5.27 20.14 7.96
C THR A 126 -3.82 19.65 7.96
N GLY A 127 -3.28 19.24 6.82
CA GLY A 127 -1.95 18.64 6.71
C GLY A 127 -1.83 17.24 7.36
N THR A 128 -2.96 16.62 7.75
CA THR A 128 -2.96 15.29 8.38
C THR A 128 -4.02 14.36 7.77
N MET A 129 -3.68 13.07 7.65
CA MET A 129 -4.61 12.05 7.19
C MET A 129 -5.55 11.53 8.29
N VAL A 130 -5.19 11.71 9.57
CA VAL A 130 -5.99 11.26 10.71
C VAL A 130 -6.77 12.43 11.32
N ALA A 131 -7.91 12.12 11.90
CA ALA A 131 -8.69 13.09 12.68
C ALA A 131 -8.05 13.22 14.07
N GLY A 132 -7.20 14.22 14.24
CA GLY A 132 -6.54 14.50 15.52
C GLY A 132 -6.88 15.87 16.05
N LYS A 133 -6.82 16.04 17.37
CA LYS A 133 -6.94 17.33 18.06
C LYS A 133 -5.56 17.75 18.57
N GLY A 134 -5.29 19.06 18.55
CA GLY A 134 -4.04 19.62 19.06
C GLY A 134 -2.94 19.77 18.00
N LYS A 135 -1.73 20.08 18.49
CA LYS A 135 -0.55 20.29 17.64
C LYS A 135 0.15 18.96 17.32
N ARG A 136 0.63 18.79 16.10
CA ARG A 136 1.36 17.59 15.65
C ARG A 136 2.53 17.20 16.56
N GLY A 137 3.26 18.18 17.10
CA GLY A 137 4.44 17.97 17.96
C GLY A 137 4.14 17.83 19.45
N ALA A 138 2.89 17.92 19.90
CA ALA A 138 2.54 17.95 21.33
C ALA A 138 3.03 16.68 22.09
N TRP A 139 3.12 15.55 21.44
CA TRP A 139 3.63 14.31 22.05
C TRP A 139 5.09 14.42 22.55
N ALA A 140 5.86 15.35 21.95
CA ALA A 140 7.28 15.56 22.26
C ALA A 140 7.51 16.63 23.34
N GLU A 141 6.47 17.33 23.78
CA GLU A 141 6.57 18.36 24.82
C GLU A 141 7.11 17.77 26.13
N GLY A 142 8.04 18.48 26.76
CA GLY A 142 8.70 18.01 27.97
C GLY A 142 9.76 16.92 27.82
N LEU A 143 9.95 16.37 26.63
CA LEU A 143 10.95 15.32 26.41
C LEU A 143 12.36 15.87 26.13
N GLY A 144 12.54 17.19 25.99
CA GLY A 144 13.85 17.78 25.67
C GLY A 144 14.44 17.24 24.36
N LEU A 145 13.61 17.10 23.32
CA LEU A 145 14.02 16.67 21.99
C LEU A 145 14.42 17.88 21.15
N THR A 146 15.35 17.66 20.20
CA THR A 146 15.78 18.70 19.28
C THR A 146 14.76 18.88 18.16
N ASP A 147 14.32 20.09 17.92
CA ASP A 147 13.50 20.42 16.75
C ASP A 147 14.38 20.52 15.51
N ALA A 148 14.34 19.49 14.67
CA ALA A 148 15.13 19.39 13.43
C ALA A 148 14.82 20.48 12.39
N THR A 149 13.74 21.24 12.57
CA THR A 149 13.47 22.41 11.71
C THR A 149 14.28 23.63 12.11
N LYS A 150 14.83 23.65 13.32
CA LYS A 150 15.59 24.77 13.90
C LYS A 150 17.07 24.47 14.08
N GLN A 151 17.44 23.20 14.26
CA GLN A 151 18.80 22.79 14.56
C GLN A 151 19.18 21.55 13.76
N LYS A 152 20.46 21.47 13.37
CA LYS A 152 21.01 20.30 12.67
C LYS A 152 21.07 19.11 13.63
N VAL A 153 20.59 17.97 13.18
CA VAL A 153 20.63 16.67 13.87
C VAL A 153 21.33 15.63 13.00
N ASP A 154 21.81 14.57 13.61
CA ASP A 154 22.48 13.48 12.89
C ASP A 154 21.45 12.48 12.37
N VAL A 155 20.35 12.31 13.10
CA VAL A 155 19.23 11.40 12.74
C VAL A 155 17.92 12.16 12.82
N LEU A 156 17.13 12.14 11.75
CA LEU A 156 15.78 12.66 11.74
C LEU A 156 14.78 11.57 12.17
N TYR A 157 14.16 11.74 13.33
CA TYR A 157 13.08 10.88 13.78
C TYR A 157 11.72 11.41 13.35
N HIS A 158 11.16 10.86 12.26
CA HIS A 158 9.86 11.24 11.72
C HIS A 158 8.75 10.31 12.21
N VAL A 159 7.79 10.82 12.97
CA VAL A 159 6.73 10.01 13.60
C VAL A 159 5.42 9.91 12.80
N GLY A 160 5.23 10.70 11.77
CA GLY A 160 4.04 10.70 10.92
C GLY A 160 2.75 11.19 11.61
N CYS A 161 1.62 11.04 10.89
CA CYS A 161 0.34 11.57 11.35
C CYS A 161 -0.30 10.74 12.47
N LEU A 162 -0.24 9.41 12.37
CA LEU A 162 -0.90 8.53 13.35
C LEU A 162 -0.29 8.75 14.74
N THR A 163 1.01 8.59 14.86
CA THR A 163 1.73 8.77 16.13
C THR A 163 1.57 10.17 16.72
N SER A 164 1.37 11.19 15.88
CA SER A 164 1.17 12.56 16.37
C SER A 164 -0.14 12.75 17.15
N TYR A 165 -1.15 11.91 16.90
CA TYR A 165 -2.51 12.14 17.42
C TYR A 165 -3.12 10.94 18.15
N ASP A 166 -2.54 9.74 18.05
CA ASP A 166 -2.99 8.53 18.73
C ASP A 166 -2.18 8.30 20.01
N GLU A 167 -2.87 8.21 21.15
CA GLU A 167 -2.23 8.12 22.46
C GLU A 167 -1.38 6.86 22.65
N ASP A 168 -1.81 5.72 22.10
CA ASP A 168 -1.06 4.47 22.20
C ASP A 168 0.19 4.53 21.33
N MET A 169 0.07 5.06 20.11
CA MET A 169 1.22 5.26 19.24
C MET A 169 2.20 6.29 19.78
N GLN A 170 1.75 7.29 20.56
CA GLN A 170 2.62 8.23 21.25
C GLN A 170 3.48 7.53 22.31
N LYS A 171 2.98 6.50 22.97
CA LYS A 171 3.79 5.70 23.92
C LYS A 171 4.98 5.05 23.22
N VAL A 172 4.76 4.51 22.01
CA VAL A 172 5.82 3.93 21.16
C VAL A 172 6.85 5.01 20.78
N ALA A 173 6.39 6.18 20.34
CA ALA A 173 7.29 7.28 19.98
C ALA A 173 8.14 7.75 21.18
N LYS A 174 7.56 7.88 22.36
CA LYS A 174 8.26 8.26 23.59
C LYS A 174 9.30 7.20 23.99
N ALA A 175 8.95 5.93 23.89
CA ALA A 175 9.88 4.83 24.16
C ALA A 175 11.06 4.83 23.17
N THR A 176 10.79 5.01 21.87
CA THR A 176 11.84 5.14 20.84
C THR A 176 12.77 6.32 21.13
N ALA A 177 12.20 7.49 21.47
CA ALA A 177 12.98 8.66 21.84
C ALA A 177 13.88 8.41 23.08
N ALA A 178 13.36 7.68 24.07
CA ALA A 178 14.15 7.31 25.26
C ALA A 178 15.33 6.39 24.90
N VAL A 179 15.12 5.42 24.01
CA VAL A 179 16.18 4.53 23.52
C VAL A 179 17.25 5.31 22.77
N LEU A 180 16.87 6.17 21.83
CA LEU A 180 17.80 6.99 21.05
C LEU A 180 18.63 7.92 21.95
N LYS A 181 17.99 8.55 22.96
CA LYS A 181 18.72 9.35 23.96
C LYS A 181 19.73 8.52 24.75
N LYS A 182 19.34 7.34 25.23
CA LYS A 182 20.21 6.45 25.99
C LYS A 182 21.40 5.97 25.15
N ALA A 183 21.19 5.83 23.83
CA ALA A 183 22.25 5.50 22.87
C ALA A 183 23.14 6.69 22.50
N GLY A 184 22.92 7.88 23.05
CA GLY A 184 23.70 9.08 22.75
C GLY A 184 23.51 9.64 21.33
N VAL A 185 22.43 9.26 20.66
CA VAL A 185 22.13 9.73 19.30
C VAL A 185 21.58 11.15 19.36
N LYS A 186 22.13 12.04 18.54
CA LYS A 186 21.63 13.41 18.36
C LYS A 186 20.51 13.40 17.31
N PHE A 187 19.24 13.49 17.72
CA PHE A 187 18.05 13.39 16.86
C PHE A 187 16.99 14.44 17.19
#